data_fc7ee03e4b8f7f5bd05b3409e22b9fc1
#
_entry.id   fc7ee03e4b8f7f5bd05b3409e22b9fc1
#
_cell.length_a   1.000
_cell.length_b   1.000
_cell.length_c   1.000
_cell.angle_alpha   90.00
_cell.angle_beta   90.00
_cell.angle_gamma   90.00
#
_symmetry.space_group_name_H-M   'P 1'
#
loop_
_entity.id
_entity.type
_entity.pdbx_description
1 polymer ?
#
loop_
_entity_poly.entity_id
_entity_poly.type
_entity_poly.pdbx_seq_one_letter_code
_entity_poly.pdbx_strand_id
1 'polypeptide(L)'
;MKKVITTIVSVMLVSLLLVGAVFCFTGCQNKKDDSKLYVGMECGYAPFNYTQTDASNGAVKISNADGYANGYDVMIAKKIAEALGKELVIVKYKFEALIPAVNAKSLDMIIAGMSPTAERKEAIDFSDAYYTSQLVIVVRKDGAFANATKLADFNGAKIAAQIGTFHNDALQAQASQYGILPQTPMDTFPALINALNTKAIDGYVAEEPGAKADCAANEDLTYISLKNNDTGFTASAEDVQIAIGMIKNSSIREQVNAALAKISNDERIKMMQDATYFATGKTVLPDPVPEE
;
A
#
# COMPACT_ATOMS: atom_id res chain seq x y z
N MET A 1 15.42 -71.02 -0.97
CA MET A 1 14.06 -70.54 -0.64
C MET A 1 14.04 -69.45 0.40
N LYS A 2 14.68 -69.59 1.58
CA LYS A 2 14.64 -68.50 2.61
C LYS A 2 15.15 -67.11 2.14
N LYS A 3 16.25 -67.04 1.36
CA LYS A 3 16.80 -65.78 0.84
C LYS A 3 15.89 -65.07 -0.16
N VAL A 4 15.15 -65.79 -0.99
CA VAL A 4 14.23 -65.23 -1.98
C VAL A 4 12.99 -64.66 -1.30
N ILE A 5 12.48 -65.30 -0.25
CA ILE A 5 11.32 -64.80 0.52
C ILE A 5 11.68 -63.55 1.27
N THR A 6 12.90 -63.46 1.84
CA THR A 6 13.34 -62.22 2.55
C THR A 6 13.47 -61.03 1.59
N THR A 7 13.94 -61.24 0.36
CA THR A 7 14.07 -60.20 -0.66
C THR A 7 12.70 -59.69 -1.13
N ILE A 8 11.73 -60.59 -1.34
CA ILE A 8 10.37 -60.24 -1.76
C ILE A 8 9.64 -59.44 -0.66
N VAL A 9 9.78 -59.85 0.61
CA VAL A 9 9.19 -59.13 1.75
C VAL A 9 9.81 -57.75 1.92
N SER A 10 11.14 -57.61 1.73
CA SER A 10 11.81 -56.29 1.79
C SER A 10 11.37 -55.35 0.65
N VAL A 11 11.19 -55.88 -0.58
CA VAL A 11 10.71 -55.05 -1.70
C VAL A 11 9.25 -54.63 -1.51
N MET A 12 8.38 -55.49 -0.96
CA MET A 12 7.00 -55.12 -0.63
C MET A 12 6.91 -54.09 0.49
N LEU A 13 7.77 -54.16 1.52
CA LEU A 13 7.79 -53.15 2.58
C LEU A 13 8.28 -51.77 2.08
N VAL A 14 9.25 -51.73 1.18
CA VAL A 14 9.75 -50.49 0.58
C VAL A 14 8.71 -49.87 -0.35
N SER A 15 7.97 -50.70 -1.13
CA SER A 15 6.88 -50.19 -1.98
C SER A 15 5.68 -49.67 -1.18
N LEU A 16 5.35 -50.26 -0.02
CA LEU A 16 4.29 -49.73 0.88
C LEU A 16 4.68 -48.40 1.54
N LEU A 17 5.96 -48.21 1.87
CA LEU A 17 6.49 -46.96 2.41
C LEU A 17 6.51 -45.81 1.37
N LEU A 18 6.76 -46.12 0.10
CA LEU A 18 6.73 -45.16 -1.00
C LEU A 18 5.29 -44.71 -1.36
N VAL A 19 4.29 -45.60 -1.26
CA VAL A 19 2.88 -45.23 -1.48
C VAL A 19 2.32 -44.41 -0.30
N GLY A 20 2.77 -44.68 0.93
CA GLY A 20 2.40 -43.87 2.11
C GLY A 20 2.96 -42.44 2.10
N ALA A 21 4.13 -42.22 1.48
CA ALA A 21 4.75 -40.90 1.41
C ALA A 21 4.11 -39.96 0.38
N VAL A 22 3.37 -40.49 -0.61
CA VAL A 22 2.68 -39.66 -1.63
C VAL A 22 1.37 -39.09 -1.12
N PHE A 23 0.76 -39.65 -0.06
CA PHE A 23 -0.49 -39.17 0.52
C PHE A 23 -0.34 -38.07 1.60
N CYS A 24 0.88 -37.75 2.02
CA CYS A 24 1.11 -36.72 3.05
C CYS A 24 1.42 -35.30 2.50
N PHE A 25 1.39 -35.09 1.19
CA PHE A 25 1.56 -33.79 0.56
C PHE A 25 0.27 -33.16 0.00
N THR A 26 -0.90 -33.64 0.41
CA THR A 26 -2.07 -32.74 0.35
C THR A 26 -1.92 -31.74 1.49
N GLY A 27 -1.03 -30.75 1.27
CA GLY A 27 -0.98 -29.58 2.12
C GLY A 27 -2.41 -29.06 2.23
N CYS A 28 -2.91 -28.89 3.45
CA CYS A 28 -4.09 -28.10 3.72
C CYS A 28 -3.84 -26.70 3.17
N GLN A 29 -4.09 -26.47 1.88
CA GLN A 29 -4.44 -25.13 1.43
C GLN A 29 -5.74 -24.83 2.18
N ASN A 30 -5.64 -24.01 3.21
CA ASN A 30 -6.82 -23.41 3.82
C ASN A 30 -7.57 -22.73 2.67
N LYS A 31 -8.61 -23.41 2.17
CA LYS A 31 -9.45 -22.87 1.10
C LYS A 31 -10.03 -21.57 1.64
N LYS A 32 -9.74 -20.45 0.97
CA LYS A 32 -10.32 -19.17 1.34
C LYS A 32 -11.84 -19.30 1.37
N ASP A 33 -12.46 -18.64 2.31
CA ASP A 33 -13.93 -18.59 2.42
C ASP A 33 -14.46 -17.67 1.31
N ASP A 34 -15.19 -18.24 0.36
CA ASP A 34 -15.72 -17.52 -0.81
C ASP A 34 -16.77 -16.46 -0.43
N SER A 35 -17.33 -16.50 0.78
CA SER A 35 -18.21 -15.44 1.31
C SER A 35 -17.45 -14.20 1.77
N LYS A 36 -16.13 -14.24 1.82
CA LYS A 36 -15.24 -13.19 2.31
C LYS A 36 -14.44 -12.56 1.19
N LEU A 37 -14.10 -11.28 1.39
CA LEU A 37 -13.20 -10.51 0.54
C LEU A 37 -11.93 -10.18 1.33
N TYR A 38 -10.82 -10.83 0.98
CA TYR A 38 -9.54 -10.63 1.65
C TYR A 38 -8.78 -9.49 0.98
N VAL A 39 -8.72 -8.34 1.67
CA VAL A 39 -8.07 -7.12 1.18
C VAL A 39 -6.75 -6.90 1.92
N GLY A 40 -5.67 -6.81 1.14
CA GLY A 40 -4.33 -6.50 1.65
C GLY A 40 -4.08 -5.01 1.74
N MET A 41 -3.52 -4.57 2.86
CA MET A 41 -3.01 -3.21 3.06
C MET A 41 -1.89 -3.19 4.10
N GLU A 42 -1.13 -2.08 4.15
CA GLU A 42 0.00 -1.92 5.07
C GLU A 42 -0.47 -1.59 6.49
N CYS A 43 -1.59 -0.89 6.62
CA CYS A 43 -2.12 -0.35 7.88
C CYS A 43 -1.12 0.54 8.65
N GLY A 44 -0.32 1.30 7.92
CA GLY A 44 0.71 2.20 8.47
C GLY A 44 0.88 3.50 7.69
N TYR A 45 -0.03 3.81 6.76
CA TYR A 45 0.00 4.96 5.86
C TYR A 45 -1.28 5.82 5.98
N ALA A 46 -1.33 6.72 6.97
CA ALA A 46 -2.43 7.69 7.10
C ALA A 46 -2.38 8.74 5.99
N PRO A 47 -3.54 9.24 5.51
CA PRO A 47 -4.90 8.90 5.85
C PRO A 47 -5.47 7.72 5.04
N PHE A 48 -4.67 7.09 4.17
CA PHE A 48 -5.12 6.00 3.29
C PHE A 48 -5.49 4.75 4.08
N ASN A 49 -4.54 4.19 4.83
CA ASN A 49 -4.79 3.02 5.68
C ASN A 49 -3.85 3.03 6.89
N TYR A 50 -4.40 3.00 8.09
CA TYR A 50 -3.64 3.04 9.32
C TYR A 50 -4.27 2.16 10.40
N THR A 51 -3.49 1.86 11.46
CA THR A 51 -3.96 1.05 12.59
C THR A 51 -4.43 1.95 13.72
N GLN A 52 -5.61 1.67 14.27
CA GLN A 52 -6.13 2.24 15.52
C GLN A 52 -6.45 1.15 16.55
N THR A 53 -6.70 1.54 17.80
CA THR A 53 -6.82 0.61 18.94
C THR A 53 -8.20 -0.02 19.09
N ASP A 54 -9.25 0.62 18.56
CA ASP A 54 -10.64 0.21 18.72
C ASP A 54 -11.43 0.25 17.40
N ALA A 55 -12.69 -0.18 17.43
CA ALA A 55 -13.57 -0.24 16.27
C ALA A 55 -14.29 1.08 15.95
N SER A 56 -13.93 2.20 16.61
CA SER A 56 -14.59 3.50 16.37
C SER A 56 -14.41 3.97 14.91
N ASN A 57 -15.23 4.93 14.51
CA ASN A 57 -15.19 5.53 13.18
C ASN A 57 -15.29 4.50 12.02
N GLY A 58 -15.90 3.34 12.31
CA GLY A 58 -16.09 2.30 11.33
C GLY A 58 -14.81 1.52 10.98
N ALA A 59 -13.80 1.50 11.82
CA ALA A 59 -12.61 0.68 11.62
C ALA A 59 -12.92 -0.81 11.59
N VAL A 60 -12.12 -1.57 10.85
CA VAL A 60 -12.28 -3.01 10.63
C VAL A 60 -11.15 -3.76 11.34
N LYS A 61 -11.50 -4.83 12.08
CA LYS A 61 -10.51 -5.68 12.76
C LYS A 61 -9.47 -6.20 11.75
N ILE A 62 -8.19 -6.04 12.06
CA ILE A 62 -7.11 -6.65 11.28
C ILE A 62 -7.07 -8.14 11.61
N SER A 63 -7.13 -9.01 10.60
CA SER A 63 -7.29 -10.47 10.80
C SER A 63 -6.04 -11.16 11.31
N ASN A 64 -4.87 -10.64 11.01
CA ASN A 64 -3.56 -11.23 11.31
C ASN A 64 -2.65 -10.35 12.17
N ALA A 65 -3.19 -9.28 12.77
CA ALA A 65 -2.48 -8.40 13.70
C ALA A 65 -3.43 -7.81 14.73
N ASP A 66 -2.88 -7.25 15.81
CA ASP A 66 -3.65 -6.49 16.79
C ASP A 66 -4.11 -5.15 16.21
N GLY A 67 -5.26 -4.67 16.71
CA GLY A 67 -5.84 -3.39 16.31
C GLY A 67 -6.85 -3.49 15.17
N TYR A 68 -7.22 -2.33 14.66
CA TYR A 68 -8.26 -2.14 13.65
C TYR A 68 -7.69 -1.25 12.54
N ALA A 69 -7.95 -1.60 11.29
CA ALA A 69 -7.62 -0.77 10.15
C ALA A 69 -8.67 0.30 9.95
N ASN A 70 -8.25 1.54 9.72
CA ASN A 70 -9.10 2.64 9.32
C ASN A 70 -8.41 3.47 8.22
N GLY A 71 -9.16 4.38 7.60
CA GLY A 71 -8.66 5.27 6.56
C GLY A 71 -9.45 5.17 5.27
N TYR A 72 -9.05 5.97 4.29
CA TYR A 72 -9.70 6.10 2.99
C TYR A 72 -9.79 4.76 2.25
N ASP A 73 -8.69 3.99 2.22
CA ASP A 73 -8.64 2.66 1.60
C ASP A 73 -9.61 1.67 2.26
N VAL A 74 -9.77 1.76 3.59
CA VAL A 74 -10.74 0.92 4.32
C VAL A 74 -12.17 1.29 3.96
N MET A 75 -12.46 2.58 3.76
CA MET A 75 -13.78 3.05 3.31
C MET A 75 -14.07 2.57 1.89
N ILE A 76 -13.10 2.64 0.97
CA ILE A 76 -13.20 2.08 -0.38
C ILE A 76 -13.42 0.55 -0.30
N ALA A 77 -12.61 -0.17 0.50
CA ALA A 77 -12.72 -1.61 0.66
C ALA A 77 -14.12 -2.06 1.13
N LYS A 78 -14.75 -1.32 2.04
CA LYS A 78 -16.13 -1.57 2.49
C LYS A 78 -17.14 -1.46 1.35
N LYS A 79 -17.04 -0.40 0.53
CA LYS A 79 -17.94 -0.20 -0.61
C LYS A 79 -17.79 -1.30 -1.66
N ILE A 80 -16.55 -1.75 -1.90
CA ILE A 80 -16.28 -2.86 -2.81
C ILE A 80 -16.83 -4.18 -2.22
N ALA A 81 -16.60 -4.47 -0.94
CA ALA A 81 -17.12 -5.67 -0.30
C ALA A 81 -18.65 -5.73 -0.32
N GLU A 82 -19.32 -4.60 -0.01
CA GLU A 82 -20.77 -4.46 -0.11
C GLU A 82 -21.28 -4.71 -1.53
N ALA A 83 -20.66 -4.11 -2.54
CA ALA A 83 -21.05 -4.28 -3.94
C ALA A 83 -20.86 -5.72 -4.44
N LEU A 84 -19.89 -6.46 -3.89
CA LEU A 84 -19.64 -7.86 -4.19
C LEU A 84 -20.46 -8.83 -3.31
N GLY A 85 -21.22 -8.32 -2.33
CA GLY A 85 -21.98 -9.13 -1.38
C GLY A 85 -21.11 -10.00 -0.47
N LYS A 86 -19.91 -9.52 -0.10
CA LYS A 86 -18.93 -10.28 0.69
C LYS A 86 -18.61 -9.61 2.02
N GLU A 87 -18.25 -10.42 3.03
CA GLU A 87 -17.69 -9.93 4.28
C GLU A 87 -16.26 -9.42 4.07
N LEU A 88 -15.96 -8.18 4.49
CA LEU A 88 -14.62 -7.60 4.37
C LEU A 88 -13.68 -8.19 5.43
N VAL A 89 -12.53 -8.70 5.00
CA VAL A 89 -11.42 -9.15 5.84
C VAL A 89 -10.18 -8.36 5.49
N ILE A 90 -9.67 -7.56 6.41
CA ILE A 90 -8.41 -6.82 6.25
C ILE A 90 -7.24 -7.70 6.70
N VAL A 91 -6.24 -7.81 5.81
CA VAL A 91 -5.01 -8.57 6.06
C VAL A 91 -3.82 -7.63 5.95
N LYS A 92 -3.06 -7.49 7.03
CA LYS A 92 -1.90 -6.61 7.08
C LYS A 92 -0.68 -7.29 6.47
N TYR A 93 -0.01 -6.58 5.56
CA TYR A 93 1.26 -6.97 4.96
C TYR A 93 2.20 -5.78 4.91
N LYS A 94 3.52 -6.03 4.82
CA LYS A 94 4.45 -4.99 4.36
C LYS A 94 4.10 -4.61 2.93
N PHE A 95 4.31 -3.35 2.54
CA PHE A 95 3.89 -2.85 1.22
C PHE A 95 4.47 -3.68 0.07
N GLU A 96 5.77 -3.98 0.11
CA GLU A 96 6.46 -4.79 -0.90
C GLU A 96 5.98 -6.25 -0.99
N ALA A 97 5.30 -6.75 0.06
CA ALA A 97 4.78 -8.12 0.08
C ALA A 97 3.35 -8.25 -0.46
N LEU A 98 2.66 -7.14 -0.77
CA LEU A 98 1.26 -7.15 -1.21
C LEU A 98 1.09 -7.83 -2.59
N ILE A 99 1.93 -7.48 -3.58
CA ILE A 99 1.88 -8.10 -4.92
C ILE A 99 2.20 -9.60 -4.86
N PRO A 100 3.27 -10.07 -4.20
CA PRO A 100 3.47 -11.49 -3.94
C PRO A 100 2.27 -12.19 -3.29
N ALA A 101 1.61 -11.56 -2.30
CA ALA A 101 0.47 -12.14 -1.59
C ALA A 101 -0.78 -12.29 -2.47
N VAL A 102 -1.08 -11.31 -3.35
CA VAL A 102 -2.21 -11.45 -4.29
C VAL A 102 -1.93 -12.49 -5.36
N ASN A 103 -0.70 -12.59 -5.84
CA ASN A 103 -0.30 -13.61 -6.82
C ASN A 103 -0.31 -15.01 -6.23
N ALA A 104 0.01 -15.16 -4.93
CA ALA A 104 -0.14 -16.40 -4.18
C ALA A 104 -1.60 -16.72 -3.81
N LYS A 105 -2.57 -15.87 -4.19
CA LYS A 105 -3.99 -15.98 -3.85
C LYS A 105 -4.29 -15.94 -2.35
N SER A 106 -3.38 -15.44 -1.54
CA SER A 106 -3.61 -15.17 -0.11
C SER A 106 -4.54 -13.96 0.09
N LEU A 107 -4.55 -13.05 -0.88
CA LEU A 107 -5.44 -11.89 -0.97
C LEU A 107 -6.33 -12.01 -2.22
N ASP A 108 -7.48 -11.35 -2.21
CA ASP A 108 -8.31 -11.16 -3.40
C ASP A 108 -7.92 -9.89 -4.14
N MET A 109 -7.55 -8.85 -3.38
CA MET A 109 -7.11 -7.58 -3.92
C MET A 109 -6.21 -6.81 -2.95
N ILE A 110 -5.57 -5.78 -3.47
CA ILE A 110 -4.74 -4.82 -2.75
C ILE A 110 -5.44 -3.47 -2.81
N ILE A 111 -5.73 -2.86 -1.65
CA ILE A 111 -6.21 -1.48 -1.53
C ILE A 111 -5.30 -0.81 -0.50
N ALA A 112 -4.26 -0.14 -0.97
CA ALA A 112 -3.13 0.26 -0.12
C ALA A 112 -2.41 1.53 -0.61
N GLY A 113 -3.13 2.51 -1.18
CA GLY A 113 -2.49 3.67 -1.76
C GLY A 113 -1.53 3.31 -2.91
N MET A 114 -1.83 2.25 -3.68
CA MET A 114 -0.89 1.69 -4.65
C MET A 114 -1.06 2.29 -6.04
N SER A 115 0.02 2.87 -6.59
CA SER A 115 0.05 3.36 -7.97
C SER A 115 0.12 2.21 -8.99
N PRO A 116 -0.66 2.27 -10.09
CA PRO A 116 -0.64 1.28 -11.17
C PRO A 116 0.52 1.51 -12.15
N THR A 117 1.78 1.51 -11.65
CA THR A 117 2.97 1.72 -12.49
C THR A 117 3.08 0.67 -13.59
N ALA A 118 3.80 0.99 -14.66
CA ALA A 118 4.01 0.07 -15.78
C ALA A 118 4.62 -1.26 -15.31
N GLU A 119 5.62 -1.22 -14.41
CA GLU A 119 6.24 -2.41 -13.84
C GLU A 119 5.24 -3.28 -13.08
N ARG A 120 4.39 -2.68 -12.21
CA ARG A 120 3.39 -3.43 -11.45
C ARG A 120 2.31 -4.03 -12.35
N LYS A 121 1.97 -3.34 -13.42
CA LYS A 121 1.03 -3.85 -14.45
C LYS A 121 1.56 -5.08 -15.19
N GLU A 122 2.85 -5.36 -15.18
CA GLU A 122 3.38 -6.63 -15.70
C GLU A 122 2.99 -7.81 -14.80
N ALA A 123 2.95 -7.60 -13.48
CA ALA A 123 2.74 -8.65 -12.47
C ALA A 123 1.27 -8.85 -12.08
N ILE A 124 0.46 -7.78 -12.04
CA ILE A 124 -0.95 -7.76 -11.60
C ILE A 124 -1.80 -6.87 -12.50
N ASP A 125 -3.13 -7.01 -12.42
CA ASP A 125 -4.08 -6.08 -13.03
C ASP A 125 -4.54 -5.03 -12.01
N PHE A 126 -5.01 -3.90 -12.53
CA PHE A 126 -5.54 -2.81 -11.72
C PHE A 126 -6.97 -2.45 -12.14
N SER A 127 -7.73 -1.92 -11.18
CA SER A 127 -9.00 -1.23 -11.43
C SER A 127 -8.78 0.13 -12.10
N ASP A 128 -9.86 0.82 -12.39
CA ASP A 128 -9.87 2.26 -12.61
C ASP A 128 -9.35 2.95 -11.32
N ALA A 129 -8.76 4.14 -11.48
CA ALA A 129 -8.23 4.89 -10.36
C ALA A 129 -9.34 5.33 -9.38
N TYR A 130 -9.07 5.22 -8.08
CA TYR A 130 -9.98 5.74 -7.05
C TYR A 130 -9.46 7.02 -6.38
N TYR A 131 -8.22 7.40 -6.65
CA TYR A 131 -7.60 8.66 -6.23
C TYR A 131 -6.50 9.08 -7.21
N THR A 132 -6.18 10.38 -7.24
CA THR A 132 -5.02 10.93 -7.95
C THR A 132 -4.34 11.93 -7.03
N SER A 133 -3.02 11.89 -6.94
CA SER A 133 -2.23 12.72 -6.03
C SER A 133 -1.01 13.33 -6.72
N GLN A 134 -0.21 14.07 -5.95
CA GLN A 134 1.09 14.59 -6.36
C GLN A 134 2.16 14.12 -5.38
N LEU A 135 3.39 13.98 -5.86
CA LEU A 135 4.54 13.75 -5.01
C LEU A 135 5.00 15.07 -4.38
N VAL A 136 5.21 15.04 -3.09
CA VAL A 136 5.70 16.15 -2.28
C VAL A 136 6.89 15.70 -1.42
N ILE A 137 7.61 16.64 -0.83
CA ILE A 137 8.66 16.32 0.16
C ILE A 137 8.27 16.90 1.51
N VAL A 138 8.15 16.03 2.51
CA VAL A 138 7.95 16.42 3.91
C VAL A 138 9.30 16.76 4.53
N VAL A 139 9.37 17.89 5.21
CA VAL A 139 10.59 18.43 5.85
C VAL A 139 10.27 18.98 7.24
N ARG A 140 11.28 19.22 8.06
CA ARG A 140 11.10 19.97 9.31
C ARG A 140 10.94 21.47 9.04
N LYS A 141 10.07 22.15 9.79
CA LYS A 141 9.89 23.62 9.72
C LYS A 141 11.15 24.39 10.08
N ASP A 142 11.99 23.84 11.00
CA ASP A 142 13.27 24.41 11.41
C ASP A 142 14.44 23.97 10.52
N GLY A 143 14.17 23.17 9.49
CA GLY A 143 15.19 22.60 8.60
C GLY A 143 15.64 23.55 7.50
N ALA A 144 16.80 23.27 6.91
CA ALA A 144 17.39 24.07 5.84
C ALA A 144 16.50 24.15 4.57
N PHE A 145 15.61 23.18 4.38
CA PHE A 145 14.79 23.05 3.17
C PHE A 145 13.31 23.46 3.38
N ALA A 146 12.97 24.06 4.53
CA ALA A 146 11.59 24.47 4.84
C ALA A 146 10.99 25.50 3.86
N ASN A 147 11.84 26.25 3.16
CA ASN A 147 11.41 27.27 2.21
C ASN A 147 11.70 26.87 0.75
N ALA A 148 11.99 25.60 0.47
CA ALA A 148 12.14 25.09 -0.89
C ALA A 148 10.83 25.26 -1.69
N THR A 149 10.94 25.46 -3.00
CA THR A 149 9.80 25.67 -3.90
C THR A 149 9.84 24.75 -5.13
N LYS A 150 10.96 24.09 -5.33
CA LYS A 150 11.22 23.18 -6.46
C LYS A 150 12.26 22.14 -6.07
N LEU A 151 12.36 21.03 -6.81
CA LEU A 151 13.35 19.96 -6.55
C LEU A 151 14.80 20.46 -6.55
N ALA A 152 15.14 21.43 -7.39
CA ALA A 152 16.48 21.98 -7.43
C ALA A 152 16.94 22.66 -6.12
N ASP A 153 16.01 23.07 -5.28
CA ASP A 153 16.32 23.71 -3.99
C ASP A 153 16.79 22.66 -2.94
N PHE A 154 16.63 21.36 -3.22
CA PHE A 154 17.06 20.27 -2.34
C PHE A 154 18.49 19.78 -2.62
N ASN A 155 19.33 20.58 -3.29
CA ASN A 155 20.72 20.22 -3.50
C ASN A 155 21.45 19.97 -2.15
N GLY A 156 22.07 18.79 -2.02
CA GLY A 156 22.73 18.33 -0.81
C GLY A 156 21.78 17.77 0.30
N ALA A 157 20.47 17.79 0.09
CA ALA A 157 19.50 17.25 1.04
C ALA A 157 19.56 15.73 1.11
N LYS A 158 19.51 15.18 2.32
CA LYS A 158 19.37 13.75 2.60
C LYS A 158 17.89 13.39 2.56
N ILE A 159 17.42 12.85 1.44
CA ILE A 159 16.02 12.48 1.25
C ILE A 159 15.87 10.97 1.24
N ALA A 160 14.85 10.46 1.93
CA ALA A 160 14.45 9.06 1.91
C ALA A 160 13.05 8.87 1.30
N ALA A 161 12.68 7.61 1.06
CA ALA A 161 11.34 7.21 0.69
C ALA A 161 11.05 5.81 1.21
N GLN A 162 9.80 5.36 1.11
CA GLN A 162 9.44 4.02 1.50
C GLN A 162 9.91 3.02 0.44
N ILE A 163 10.44 1.87 0.89
CA ILE A 163 10.91 0.80 0.01
C ILE A 163 9.76 0.20 -0.82
N GLY A 164 10.06 -0.16 -2.08
CA GLY A 164 9.10 -0.79 -2.98
C GLY A 164 7.98 0.14 -3.46
N THR A 165 8.12 1.46 -3.27
CA THR A 165 7.14 2.46 -3.73
C THR A 165 7.64 3.25 -4.93
N PHE A 166 6.71 3.77 -5.72
CA PHE A 166 7.01 4.75 -6.77
C PHE A 166 7.74 5.99 -6.22
N HIS A 167 7.49 6.37 -4.97
CA HIS A 167 8.20 7.48 -4.31
C HIS A 167 9.72 7.26 -4.31
N ASN A 168 10.15 6.04 -3.95
CA ASN A 168 11.57 5.68 -3.96
C ASN A 168 12.12 5.65 -5.38
N ASP A 169 11.39 5.09 -6.33
CA ASP A 169 11.84 4.97 -7.71
C ASP A 169 12.01 6.35 -8.36
N ALA A 170 11.06 7.27 -8.16
CA ALA A 170 11.13 8.64 -8.61
C ALA A 170 12.31 9.40 -7.98
N LEU A 171 12.55 9.21 -6.67
CA LEU A 171 13.69 9.78 -5.96
C LEU A 171 15.01 9.27 -6.53
N GLN A 172 15.18 7.95 -6.64
CA GLN A 172 16.43 7.35 -7.14
C GLN A 172 16.73 7.76 -8.58
N ALA A 173 15.72 7.80 -9.44
CA ALA A 173 15.88 8.14 -10.85
C ALA A 173 16.30 9.61 -11.09
N GLN A 174 15.85 10.53 -10.23
CA GLN A 174 15.95 11.96 -10.48
C GLN A 174 16.89 12.71 -9.52
N ALA A 175 17.30 12.08 -8.40
CA ALA A 175 18.10 12.73 -7.36
C ALA A 175 19.41 13.35 -7.89
N SER A 176 20.13 12.63 -8.75
CA SER A 176 21.42 13.09 -9.29
C SER A 176 21.30 14.38 -10.12
N GLN A 177 20.18 14.56 -10.81
CA GLN A 177 19.90 15.76 -11.62
C GLN A 177 19.84 17.02 -10.74
N TYR A 178 19.40 16.88 -9.50
CA TYR A 178 19.17 18.00 -8.57
C TYR A 178 20.17 18.03 -7.41
N GLY A 179 21.18 17.12 -7.41
CA GLY A 179 22.16 17.02 -6.35
C GLY A 179 21.59 16.56 -5.00
N ILE A 180 20.42 15.91 -5.01
CA ILE A 180 19.81 15.29 -3.83
C ILE A 180 20.63 14.06 -3.44
N LEU A 181 20.72 13.77 -2.14
CA LEU A 181 21.43 12.62 -1.58
C LEU A 181 20.41 11.57 -1.12
N PRO A 182 20.01 10.60 -1.97
CA PRO A 182 19.07 9.57 -1.59
C PRO A 182 19.61 8.74 -0.43
N GLN A 183 18.79 8.52 0.58
CA GLN A 183 19.14 7.69 1.73
C GLN A 183 18.55 6.28 1.54
N THR A 184 19.02 5.33 2.36
CA THR A 184 18.48 3.97 2.38
C THR A 184 16.95 4.03 2.56
N PRO A 185 16.17 3.40 1.68
CA PRO A 185 14.72 3.35 1.81
C PRO A 185 14.30 2.68 3.13
N MET A 186 13.17 3.10 3.69
CA MET A 186 12.64 2.60 4.95
C MET A 186 11.35 1.80 4.74
N ASP A 187 11.08 0.87 5.64
CA ASP A 187 9.94 -0.05 5.51
C ASP A 187 8.57 0.65 5.60
N THR A 188 8.46 1.75 6.38
CA THR A 188 7.18 2.37 6.72
C THR A 188 7.26 3.89 6.84
N PHE A 189 6.13 4.58 6.65
CA PHE A 189 6.02 6.03 6.90
C PHE A 189 6.33 6.41 8.35
N PRO A 190 5.88 5.69 9.40
CA PRO A 190 6.31 5.97 10.77
C PRO A 190 7.85 5.94 10.97
N ALA A 191 8.56 5.07 10.25
CA ALA A 191 10.02 5.05 10.29
C ALA A 191 10.63 6.29 9.62
N LEU A 192 10.09 6.74 8.50
CA LEU A 192 10.49 7.98 7.81
C LEU A 192 10.26 9.22 8.69
N ILE A 193 9.07 9.32 9.32
CA ILE A 193 8.73 10.41 10.25
C ILE A 193 9.71 10.43 11.43
N ASN A 194 10.01 9.28 12.02
CA ASN A 194 10.98 9.19 13.12
C ASN A 194 12.39 9.61 12.67
N ALA A 195 12.85 9.18 11.50
CA ALA A 195 14.14 9.56 10.94
C ALA A 195 14.24 11.07 10.67
N LEU A 196 13.15 11.69 10.20
CA LEU A 196 13.06 13.13 10.00
C LEU A 196 13.09 13.89 11.32
N ASN A 197 12.33 13.46 12.33
CA ASN A 197 12.27 14.08 13.65
C ASN A 197 13.62 13.97 14.39
N THR A 198 14.33 12.85 14.23
CA THR A 198 15.68 12.64 14.82
C THR A 198 16.80 13.28 14.00
N LYS A 199 16.50 13.98 12.91
CA LYS A 199 17.45 14.66 12.01
C LYS A 199 18.41 13.69 11.30
N ALA A 200 18.08 12.41 11.18
CA ALA A 200 18.83 11.44 10.41
C ALA A 200 18.69 11.69 8.89
N ILE A 201 17.53 12.22 8.48
CA ILE A 201 17.24 12.69 7.12
C ILE A 201 16.76 14.14 7.15
N ASP A 202 16.79 14.81 6.01
CA ASP A 202 16.31 16.19 5.85
C ASP A 202 14.88 16.23 5.34
N GLY A 203 14.41 15.17 4.68
CA GLY A 203 13.05 15.03 4.21
C GLY A 203 12.73 13.62 3.71
N TYR A 204 11.48 13.37 3.41
CA TYR A 204 11.03 12.15 2.73
C TYR A 204 9.95 12.44 1.69
N VAL A 205 9.90 11.60 0.66
CA VAL A 205 8.90 11.70 -0.41
C VAL A 205 7.60 11.03 0.04
N ALA A 206 6.48 11.69 -0.19
CA ALA A 206 5.13 11.20 0.09
C ALA A 206 4.13 11.71 -0.97
N GLU A 207 2.93 11.13 -1.01
CA GLU A 207 1.78 11.79 -1.64
C GLU A 207 1.25 12.91 -0.75
N GLU A 208 0.69 13.94 -1.39
CA GLU A 208 0.20 15.13 -0.71
C GLU A 208 -0.83 14.86 0.40
N PRO A 209 -1.83 13.94 0.28
CA PRO A 209 -2.73 13.63 1.40
C PRO A 209 -2.01 13.03 2.61
N GLY A 210 -1.03 12.15 2.39
CA GLY A 210 -0.18 11.60 3.45
C GLY A 210 0.63 12.68 4.14
N ALA A 211 1.29 13.53 3.36
CA ALA A 211 2.06 14.66 3.88
C ALA A 211 1.21 15.63 4.71
N LYS A 212 0.00 15.93 4.27
CA LYS A 212 -0.97 16.75 5.01
C LYS A 212 -1.34 16.13 6.36
N ALA A 213 -1.61 14.83 6.38
CA ALA A 213 -1.93 14.11 7.61
C ALA A 213 -0.72 14.07 8.57
N ASP A 214 0.48 13.79 8.04
CA ASP A 214 1.71 13.76 8.83
C ASP A 214 2.03 15.12 9.46
N CYS A 215 1.90 16.21 8.68
CA CYS A 215 2.09 17.58 9.19
C CYS A 215 0.99 18.01 10.16
N ALA A 216 -0.24 17.51 10.01
CA ALA A 216 -1.31 17.77 10.97
C ALA A 216 -1.06 17.05 12.30
N ALA A 217 -0.50 15.85 12.27
CA ALA A 217 -0.15 15.07 13.46
C ALA A 217 1.15 15.55 14.13
N ASN A 218 2.09 16.15 13.37
CA ASN A 218 3.40 16.59 13.83
C ASN A 218 3.61 18.08 13.54
N GLU A 219 3.43 18.92 14.54
CA GLU A 219 3.44 20.39 14.38
C GLU A 219 4.80 20.96 13.94
N ASP A 220 5.91 20.22 14.12
CA ASP A 220 7.26 20.61 13.70
C ASP A 220 7.54 20.29 12.23
N LEU A 221 6.64 19.57 11.55
CA LEU A 221 6.77 19.22 10.15
C LEU A 221 5.97 20.14 9.25
N THR A 222 6.46 20.29 8.02
CA THR A 222 5.77 20.91 6.89
C THR A 222 6.07 20.10 5.65
N TYR A 223 5.31 20.31 4.58
CA TYR A 223 5.62 19.72 3.29
C TYR A 223 5.81 20.81 2.24
N ILE A 224 6.64 20.50 1.27
CA ILE A 224 6.89 21.36 0.12
C ILE A 224 5.99 20.88 -1.01
N SER A 225 5.00 21.70 -1.34
CA SER A 225 4.08 21.42 -2.44
C SER A 225 4.85 21.56 -3.76
N LEU A 226 4.99 20.45 -4.46
CA LEU A 226 5.69 20.35 -5.73
C LEU A 226 4.67 19.97 -6.80
N LYS A 227 4.81 20.54 -8.00
CA LYS A 227 3.97 20.18 -9.14
C LYS A 227 4.70 19.15 -9.98
N ASN A 228 4.16 17.95 -10.13
CA ASN A 228 4.73 16.94 -11.01
C ASN A 228 4.91 17.49 -12.41
N ASN A 229 6.04 17.15 -13.06
CA ASN A 229 6.43 17.59 -14.41
C ASN A 229 6.66 19.11 -14.57
N ASP A 230 6.76 19.86 -13.45
CA ASP A 230 7.09 21.30 -13.43
C ASP A 230 8.15 21.57 -12.35
N THR A 231 7.75 21.88 -11.13
CA THR A 231 8.66 22.16 -10.00
C THR A 231 9.06 20.91 -9.24
N GLY A 232 8.31 19.80 -9.42
CA GLY A 232 8.45 18.52 -8.73
C GLY A 232 9.05 17.42 -9.58
N PHE A 233 8.76 16.19 -9.16
CA PHE A 233 9.22 14.99 -9.84
C PHE A 233 8.56 14.84 -11.22
N THR A 234 9.31 14.30 -12.17
CA THR A 234 8.75 13.80 -13.42
C THR A 234 8.03 12.49 -13.14
N ALA A 235 6.76 12.45 -13.48
CA ALA A 235 5.90 11.28 -13.26
C ALA A 235 4.89 11.16 -14.41
N SER A 236 4.53 9.95 -14.81
CA SER A 236 3.43 9.72 -15.73
C SER A 236 2.08 9.98 -15.03
N ALA A 237 1.01 10.18 -15.80
CA ALA A 237 -0.32 10.31 -15.23
C ALA A 237 -0.74 9.06 -14.44
N GLU A 238 -0.30 7.87 -14.85
CA GLU A 238 -0.61 6.60 -14.17
C GLU A 238 0.17 6.43 -12.87
N ASP A 239 1.42 6.92 -12.80
CA ASP A 239 2.26 6.79 -11.60
C ASP A 239 1.70 7.56 -10.38
N VAL A 240 0.94 8.61 -10.65
CA VAL A 240 0.31 9.44 -9.61
C VAL A 240 -1.15 9.07 -9.33
N GLN A 241 -1.70 8.11 -10.07
CA GLN A 241 -2.98 7.50 -9.76
C GLN A 241 -2.83 6.45 -8.66
N ILE A 242 -3.93 6.18 -7.98
CA ILE A 242 -4.05 5.12 -6.98
C ILE A 242 -5.20 4.21 -7.39
N ALA A 243 -4.92 2.90 -7.51
CA ALA A 243 -5.87 1.92 -8.02
C ALA A 243 -5.82 0.60 -7.22
N ILE A 244 -6.88 -0.19 -7.34
CA ILE A 244 -7.00 -1.50 -6.67
C ILE A 244 -6.22 -2.55 -7.46
N GLY A 245 -5.21 -3.16 -6.84
CA GLY A 245 -4.44 -4.26 -7.44
C GLY A 245 -5.16 -5.60 -7.30
N MET A 246 -5.15 -6.40 -8.36
CA MET A 246 -5.77 -7.73 -8.41
C MET A 246 -4.90 -8.69 -9.21
N ILE A 247 -5.07 -9.98 -9.00
CA ILE A 247 -4.39 -10.99 -9.83
C ILE A 247 -4.70 -10.76 -11.32
N LYS A 248 -3.74 -11.10 -12.18
CA LYS A 248 -3.93 -11.01 -13.65
C LYS A 248 -5.20 -11.75 -14.11
N ASN A 249 -5.95 -11.10 -15.02
CA ASN A 249 -7.21 -11.60 -15.56
C ASN A 249 -8.26 -11.87 -14.47
N SER A 250 -8.29 -11.02 -13.44
CA SER A 250 -9.27 -11.14 -12.36
C SER A 250 -10.70 -11.03 -12.90
N SER A 251 -11.52 -12.05 -12.62
CA SER A 251 -12.93 -12.10 -13.03
C SER A 251 -13.83 -11.06 -12.35
N ILE A 252 -13.35 -10.45 -11.25
CA ILE A 252 -14.12 -9.45 -10.49
C ILE A 252 -13.76 -8.00 -10.86
N ARG A 253 -12.77 -7.77 -11.75
CA ARG A 253 -12.29 -6.42 -12.07
C ARG A 253 -13.41 -5.49 -12.55
N GLU A 254 -14.25 -5.98 -13.47
CA GLU A 254 -15.39 -5.18 -14.01
C GLU A 254 -16.41 -4.84 -12.91
N GLN A 255 -16.65 -5.75 -11.96
CA GLN A 255 -17.55 -5.49 -10.85
C GLN A 255 -16.94 -4.45 -9.87
N VAL A 256 -15.62 -4.50 -9.66
CA VAL A 256 -14.87 -3.51 -8.87
C VAL A 256 -14.97 -2.13 -9.53
N ASN A 257 -14.72 -2.02 -10.83
CA ASN A 257 -14.85 -0.77 -11.58
C ASN A 257 -16.27 -0.22 -11.52
N ALA A 258 -17.27 -1.08 -11.70
CA ALA A 258 -18.68 -0.68 -11.58
C ALA A 258 -19.06 -0.19 -10.16
N ALA A 259 -18.42 -0.73 -9.13
CA ALA A 259 -18.58 -0.25 -7.75
C ALA A 259 -17.90 1.11 -7.53
N LEU A 260 -16.66 1.28 -8.03
CA LEU A 260 -15.94 2.54 -7.98
C LEU A 260 -16.65 3.68 -8.70
N ALA A 261 -17.25 3.40 -9.85
CA ALA A 261 -18.01 4.38 -10.66
C ALA A 261 -19.25 4.93 -9.94
N LYS A 262 -19.78 4.22 -8.94
CA LYS A 262 -20.91 4.68 -8.11
C LYS A 262 -20.51 5.65 -7.00
N ILE A 263 -19.23 5.78 -6.70
CA ILE A 263 -18.71 6.69 -5.68
C ILE A 263 -18.44 8.03 -6.35
N SER A 264 -19.27 9.04 -6.07
CA SER A 264 -19.09 10.38 -6.64
C SER A 264 -17.80 11.06 -6.16
N ASN A 265 -17.35 12.06 -6.90
CA ASN A 265 -16.18 12.86 -6.50
C ASN A 265 -16.38 13.54 -5.14
N ASP A 266 -17.57 14.10 -4.88
CA ASP A 266 -17.89 14.72 -3.58
C ASP A 266 -17.81 13.69 -2.44
N GLU A 267 -18.28 12.47 -2.68
CA GLU A 267 -18.18 11.39 -1.68
C GLU A 267 -16.73 10.98 -1.46
N ARG A 268 -15.90 10.88 -2.49
CA ARG A 268 -14.45 10.60 -2.37
C ARG A 268 -13.74 11.68 -1.58
N ILE A 269 -14.03 12.95 -1.86
CA ILE A 269 -13.50 14.11 -1.11
C ILE A 269 -13.88 14.00 0.36
N LYS A 270 -15.16 13.76 0.65
CA LYS A 270 -15.64 13.60 2.02
C LYS A 270 -14.97 12.44 2.74
N MET A 271 -14.85 11.28 2.09
CA MET A 271 -14.18 10.10 2.67
C MET A 271 -12.71 10.42 3.02
N MET A 272 -11.98 11.15 2.17
CA MET A 272 -10.60 11.55 2.45
C MET A 272 -10.52 12.55 3.61
N GLN A 273 -11.47 13.50 3.69
CA GLN A 273 -11.57 14.44 4.84
C GLN A 273 -11.83 13.69 6.14
N ASP A 274 -12.82 12.80 6.14
CA ASP A 274 -13.17 12.00 7.32
C ASP A 274 -11.98 11.11 7.74
N ALA A 275 -11.30 10.46 6.78
CA ALA A 275 -10.13 9.63 7.06
C ALA A 275 -8.99 10.44 7.69
N THR A 276 -8.73 11.65 7.17
CA THR A 276 -7.72 12.56 7.72
C THR A 276 -8.09 13.03 9.12
N TYR A 277 -9.34 13.40 9.34
CA TYR A 277 -9.83 13.80 10.66
C TYR A 277 -9.74 12.65 11.67
N PHE A 278 -10.13 11.45 11.30
CA PHE A 278 -10.05 10.28 12.20
C PHE A 278 -8.60 9.91 12.53
N ALA A 279 -7.66 10.11 11.59
CA ALA A 279 -6.25 9.83 11.82
C ALA A 279 -5.56 10.88 12.71
N THR A 280 -5.95 12.15 12.60
CA THR A 280 -5.18 13.28 13.16
C THR A 280 -5.94 14.09 14.22
N GLY A 281 -7.26 13.93 14.31
CA GLY A 281 -8.14 14.82 15.12
C GLY A 281 -8.25 16.26 14.57
N LYS A 282 -7.69 16.53 13.39
CA LYS A 282 -7.66 17.87 12.79
C LYS A 282 -8.36 17.84 11.42
N THR A 283 -9.14 18.90 11.15
CA THR A 283 -9.73 19.11 9.81
C THR A 283 -8.65 19.65 8.88
N VAL A 284 -8.35 18.91 7.83
CA VAL A 284 -7.44 19.30 6.75
C VAL A 284 -8.26 19.35 5.47
N LEU A 285 -8.22 20.48 4.75
CA LEU A 285 -8.91 20.58 3.47
C LEU A 285 -8.21 19.69 2.44
N PRO A 286 -8.96 18.84 1.72
CA PRO A 286 -8.38 18.09 0.62
C PRO A 286 -8.03 19.04 -0.53
N ASP A 287 -7.13 18.59 -1.40
CA ASP A 287 -6.92 19.27 -2.65
C ASP A 287 -8.15 19.12 -3.54
N PRO A 288 -8.43 20.12 -4.39
CA PRO A 288 -9.42 19.94 -5.43
C PRO A 288 -8.99 18.74 -6.28
N VAL A 289 -9.89 17.76 -6.43
CA VAL A 289 -9.68 16.68 -7.39
C VAL A 289 -9.46 17.32 -8.75
N PRO A 290 -8.37 17.02 -9.47
CA PRO A 290 -8.20 17.56 -10.81
C PRO A 290 -9.43 17.22 -11.64
N GLU A 291 -10.05 18.24 -12.24
CA GLU A 291 -11.10 18.04 -13.25
C GLU A 291 -10.46 17.28 -14.43
N GLU A 292 -11.10 16.18 -14.87
CA GLU A 292 -10.68 15.40 -16.03
C GLU A 292 -10.71 16.21 -17.32
#